data_1dbf3d851f03b01d618febaeca6db38d
#
_entry.id   1dbf3d851f03b01d618febaeca6db38d
#
_cell.length_a   1.000
_cell.length_b   1.000
_cell.length_c   1.000
_cell.angle_alpha   90.00
_cell.angle_beta   90.00
_cell.angle_gamma   90.00
#
_symmetry.space_group_name_H-M   'P 1'
#
loop_
_entity.id
_entity.type
_entity.pdbx_description
1 polymer ?
#
loop_
_entity_poly.entity_id
_entity_poly.type
_entity_poly.pdbx_seq_one_letter_code
_entity_poly.pdbx_strand_id
1 'polypeptide(L)'
;MAEAIQKKLKAELEKYTQMQKDVSKSMSARQKLETQLTENNIVKEELDLLDSTNTVYKLIGPVLVKQDLDEAKATVAKRLEYINGEIQRYETLLKDMEKKSEQHREVLSSLQQEFQRAQAARMLTHTYTHTEKVEGDSHNTM
;
A
#
# COMPACT_ATOMS: atom_id res chain seq x y z
N MET A 1 -28.47 -12.31 -11.31
CA MET A 1 -27.28 -11.69 -11.93
C MET A 1 -26.76 -10.48 -11.16
N ALA A 2 -27.58 -9.50 -10.85
CA ALA A 2 -27.14 -8.32 -10.12
C ALA A 2 -26.58 -8.63 -8.72
N GLU A 3 -27.18 -9.57 -8.00
CA GLU A 3 -26.73 -9.99 -6.67
C GLU A 3 -25.36 -10.67 -6.69
N ALA A 4 -25.09 -11.50 -7.72
CA ALA A 4 -23.80 -12.17 -7.87
C ALA A 4 -22.70 -11.15 -8.20
N ILE A 5 -23.00 -10.16 -9.05
CA ILE A 5 -22.07 -9.08 -9.38
C ILE A 5 -21.79 -8.22 -8.14
N GLN A 6 -22.83 -7.92 -7.35
CA GLN A 6 -22.70 -7.16 -6.11
C GLN A 6 -21.79 -7.85 -5.09
N LYS A 7 -21.90 -9.18 -4.94
CA LYS A 7 -21.01 -9.97 -4.07
C LYS A 7 -19.57 -9.91 -4.54
N LYS A 8 -19.33 -10.06 -5.84
CA LYS A 8 -17.99 -9.94 -6.44
C LYS A 8 -17.42 -8.55 -6.22
N LEU A 9 -18.22 -7.53 -6.44
CA LEU A 9 -17.84 -6.14 -6.25
C LEU A 9 -17.43 -5.88 -4.80
N LYS A 10 -18.20 -6.35 -3.85
CA LYS A 10 -17.90 -6.22 -2.41
C LYS A 10 -16.60 -6.93 -2.04
N ALA A 11 -16.39 -8.15 -2.54
CA ALA A 11 -15.19 -8.94 -2.28
C ALA A 11 -13.94 -8.25 -2.87
N GLU A 12 -14.03 -7.74 -4.08
CA GLU A 12 -12.92 -7.01 -4.72
C GLU A 12 -12.63 -5.69 -4.01
N LEU A 13 -13.66 -4.99 -3.55
CA LEU A 13 -13.49 -3.75 -2.77
C LEU A 13 -12.77 -4.01 -1.45
N GLU A 14 -13.10 -5.10 -0.76
CA GLU A 14 -12.40 -5.51 0.47
C GLU A 14 -10.93 -5.81 0.22
N LYS A 15 -10.61 -6.53 -0.87
CA LYS A 15 -9.24 -6.81 -1.29
C LYS A 15 -8.48 -5.52 -1.60
N TYR A 16 -9.09 -4.61 -2.36
CA TYR A 16 -8.50 -3.33 -2.71
C TYR A 16 -8.22 -2.49 -1.46
N THR A 17 -9.16 -2.41 -0.54
CA THR A 17 -9.00 -1.69 0.72
C THR A 17 -7.86 -2.26 1.56
N GLN A 18 -7.74 -3.59 1.63
CA GLN A 18 -6.64 -4.24 2.33
C GLN A 18 -5.30 -3.95 1.67
N MET A 19 -5.24 -3.97 0.35
CA MET A 19 -4.03 -3.60 -0.40
C MET A 19 -3.60 -2.17 -0.12
N GLN A 20 -4.54 -1.22 -0.04
CA GLN A 20 -4.22 0.17 0.29
C GLN A 20 -3.65 0.31 1.71
N LYS A 21 -4.15 -0.46 2.66
CA LYS A 21 -3.59 -0.53 4.02
C LYS A 21 -2.17 -1.08 4.02
N ASP A 22 -1.92 -2.14 3.25
CA ASP A 22 -0.60 -2.76 3.15
C ASP A 22 0.41 -1.82 2.50
N VAL A 23 0.01 -1.10 1.45
CA VAL A 23 0.82 -0.05 0.82
C VAL A 23 1.18 1.03 1.84
N SER A 24 0.20 1.51 2.60
CA SER A 24 0.42 2.54 3.62
C SER A 24 1.41 2.09 4.70
N LYS A 25 1.30 0.85 5.16
CA LYS A 25 2.25 0.27 6.13
C LYS A 25 3.67 0.19 5.56
N SER A 26 3.79 -0.25 4.30
CA SER A 26 5.10 -0.35 3.64
C SER A 26 5.73 1.01 3.41
N MET A 27 4.94 2.02 3.06
CA MET A 27 5.42 3.41 2.93
C MET A 27 5.90 3.97 4.26
N SER A 28 5.18 3.70 5.35
CA SER A 28 5.59 4.12 6.70
C SER A 28 6.88 3.45 7.14
N ALA A 29 7.02 2.15 6.87
CA ALA A 29 8.24 1.40 7.17
C ALA A 29 9.44 1.96 6.39
N ARG A 30 9.26 2.25 5.11
CA ARG A 30 10.29 2.87 4.26
C ARG A 30 10.70 4.25 4.78
N GLN A 31 9.74 5.08 5.20
CA GLN A 31 10.01 6.40 5.76
C GLN A 31 10.85 6.34 7.03
N LYS A 32 10.56 5.39 7.92
CA LYS A 32 11.36 5.14 9.12
C LYS A 32 12.80 4.76 8.77
N LEU A 33 12.98 3.92 7.76
CA LEU A 33 14.30 3.54 7.27
C LEU A 33 15.05 4.72 6.67
N GLU A 34 14.39 5.60 5.94
CA GLU A 34 15.01 6.82 5.40
C GLU A 34 15.46 7.77 6.51
N THR A 35 14.69 7.89 7.57
CA THR A 35 15.09 8.65 8.78
C THR A 35 16.32 8.04 9.43
N GLN A 36 16.35 6.72 9.60
CA GLN A 36 17.50 5.99 10.13
C GLN A 36 18.73 6.13 9.23
N LEU A 37 18.54 6.13 7.91
CA LEU A 37 19.60 6.35 6.93
C LEU A 37 20.24 7.72 7.13
N THR A 38 19.44 8.77 7.25
CA THR A 38 19.89 10.13 7.48
C THR A 38 20.68 10.25 8.79
N GLU A 39 20.15 9.69 9.88
CA GLU A 39 20.79 9.69 11.19
C GLU A 39 22.13 8.96 11.17
N ASN A 40 22.18 7.78 10.55
CA ASN A 40 23.44 7.00 10.47
C ASN A 40 24.46 7.64 9.53
N ASN A 41 24.04 8.33 8.48
CA ASN A 41 24.94 9.09 7.61
C ASN A 41 25.58 10.26 8.37
N ILE A 42 24.84 10.93 9.24
CA ILE A 42 25.38 11.99 10.10
C ILE A 42 26.44 11.41 11.05
N VAL A 43 26.14 10.28 11.67
CA VAL A 43 27.10 9.59 12.55
C VAL A 43 28.35 9.18 11.78
N LYS A 44 28.20 8.66 10.57
CA LYS A 44 29.32 8.30 9.70
C LYS A 44 30.21 9.52 9.41
N GLU A 45 29.60 10.63 9.03
CA GLU A 45 30.33 11.88 8.75
C GLU A 45 31.11 12.35 9.98
N GLU A 46 30.50 12.31 11.17
CA GLU A 46 31.14 12.67 12.42
C GLU A 46 32.33 11.76 12.74
N LEU A 47 32.16 10.44 12.59
CA LEU A 47 33.21 9.47 12.80
C LEU A 47 34.38 9.65 11.82
N ASP A 48 34.12 10.01 10.58
CA ASP A 48 35.11 10.23 9.54
C ASP A 48 35.97 11.48 9.80
N LEU A 49 35.48 12.43 10.62
CA LEU A 49 36.23 13.60 11.07
C LEU A 49 37.18 13.30 12.24
N LEU A 50 37.05 12.15 12.88
CA LEU A 50 37.84 11.76 14.03
C LEU A 50 39.13 11.07 13.61
N ASP A 51 40.18 11.25 14.44
CA ASP A 51 41.47 10.60 14.24
C ASP A 51 41.87 9.79 15.51
N SER A 52 43.10 9.24 15.51
CA SER A 52 43.59 8.43 16.61
C SER A 52 43.71 9.14 17.93
N THR A 53 43.64 10.48 17.95
CA THR A 53 43.70 11.31 19.18
C THR A 53 42.37 11.45 19.87
N ASN A 54 41.26 11.12 19.16
CA ASN A 54 39.92 11.19 19.66
C ASN A 54 39.48 9.89 20.33
N THR A 55 38.59 10.00 21.30
CA THR A 55 38.03 8.84 22.02
C THR A 55 36.55 8.71 21.68
N VAL A 56 36.12 7.50 21.31
CA VAL A 56 34.72 7.16 21.01
C VAL A 56 34.17 6.32 22.14
N TYR A 57 32.98 6.66 22.58
CA TYR A 57 32.22 5.91 23.59
C TYR A 57 30.90 5.42 23.02
N LYS A 58 30.55 4.21 23.43
CA LYS A 58 29.23 3.62 23.11
C LYS A 58 28.37 3.67 24.34
N LEU A 59 27.12 4.13 24.18
CA LEU A 59 26.14 4.16 25.26
C LEU A 59 25.44 2.80 25.32
N ILE A 60 25.61 2.09 26.44
CA ILE A 60 24.93 0.81 26.71
C ILE A 60 24.12 1.00 28.00
N GLY A 61 22.79 1.19 27.85
CA GLY A 61 21.97 1.61 28.99
C GLY A 61 22.45 2.92 29.55
N PRO A 62 22.66 3.05 30.87
CA PRO A 62 23.19 4.28 31.49
C PRO A 62 24.72 4.38 31.48
N VAL A 63 25.43 3.46 30.84
CA VAL A 63 26.89 3.34 30.91
C VAL A 63 27.53 3.69 29.58
N LEU A 64 28.58 4.54 29.63
CA LEU A 64 29.46 4.83 28.50
C LEU A 64 30.63 3.85 28.50
N VAL A 65 30.78 3.09 27.41
CA VAL A 65 31.86 2.13 27.22
C VAL A 65 32.77 2.63 26.10
N LYS A 66 34.06 2.65 26.35
CA LYS A 66 35.06 3.02 25.34
C LYS A 66 35.02 2.05 24.17
N GLN A 67 34.96 2.56 22.95
CA GLN A 67 34.96 1.79 21.72
C GLN A 67 36.12 2.22 20.82
N ASP A 68 36.69 1.24 20.12
CA ASP A 68 37.67 1.51 19.08
C ASP A 68 37.03 2.26 17.90
N LEU A 69 37.72 3.27 17.36
CA LEU A 69 37.22 4.09 16.27
C LEU A 69 36.93 3.27 15.00
N ASP A 70 37.84 2.35 14.66
CA ASP A 70 37.66 1.51 13.46
C ASP A 70 36.48 0.55 13.61
N GLU A 71 36.27 0.00 14.81
CA GLU A 71 35.07 -0.80 15.11
C GLU A 71 33.79 0.02 15.01
N ALA A 72 33.81 1.25 15.53
CA ALA A 72 32.65 2.14 15.44
C ALA A 72 32.29 2.45 13.98
N LYS A 73 33.29 2.76 13.14
CA LYS A 73 33.12 2.98 11.71
C LYS A 73 32.58 1.74 11.00
N ALA A 74 33.10 0.57 11.30
CA ALA A 74 32.67 -0.69 10.73
C ALA A 74 31.22 -1.00 11.10
N THR A 75 30.82 -0.75 12.35
CA THR A 75 29.44 -0.95 12.82
C THR A 75 28.46 -0.05 12.09
N VAL A 76 28.79 1.23 11.93
CA VAL A 76 27.95 2.17 11.20
C VAL A 76 27.85 1.81 9.72
N ALA A 77 28.95 1.41 9.09
CA ALA A 77 28.95 0.97 7.71
C ALA A 77 28.03 -0.23 7.47
N LYS A 78 28.04 -1.21 8.37
CA LYS A 78 27.13 -2.37 8.31
C LYS A 78 25.67 -1.97 8.48
N ARG A 79 25.36 -1.04 9.39
CA ARG A 79 24.01 -0.51 9.56
C ARG A 79 23.51 0.18 8.29
N LEU A 80 24.34 1.02 7.69
CA LEU A 80 24.01 1.72 6.46
C LEU A 80 23.74 0.75 5.30
N GLU A 81 24.57 -0.28 5.17
CA GLU A 81 24.36 -1.33 4.18
C GLU A 81 23.03 -2.06 4.37
N TYR A 82 22.72 -2.44 5.60
CA TYR A 82 21.45 -3.07 5.95
C TYR A 82 20.26 -2.16 5.65
N ILE A 83 20.30 -0.90 6.08
CA ILE A 83 19.23 0.07 5.87
C ILE A 83 19.00 0.29 4.36
N ASN A 84 20.07 0.48 3.59
CA ASN A 84 19.97 0.64 2.14
C ASN A 84 19.35 -0.59 1.47
N GLY A 85 19.72 -1.79 1.88
CA GLY A 85 19.16 -3.04 1.39
C GLY A 85 17.66 -3.15 1.68
N GLU A 86 17.25 -2.78 2.90
CA GLU A 86 15.85 -2.78 3.29
C GLU A 86 15.02 -1.72 2.54
N ILE A 87 15.58 -0.54 2.32
CA ILE A 87 14.92 0.50 1.50
C ILE A 87 14.68 -0.03 0.08
N GLN A 88 15.66 -0.64 -0.55
CA GLN A 88 15.52 -1.23 -1.87
C GLN A 88 14.47 -2.34 -1.90
N ARG A 89 14.41 -3.16 -0.86
CA ARG A 89 13.40 -4.21 -0.73
C ARG A 89 11.99 -3.62 -0.68
N TYR A 90 11.79 -2.55 0.10
CA TYR A 90 10.50 -1.86 0.17
C TYR A 90 10.16 -1.14 -1.14
N GLU A 91 11.13 -0.56 -1.84
CA GLU A 91 10.90 0.05 -3.15
C GLU A 91 10.38 -0.97 -4.17
N THR A 92 10.99 -2.15 -4.23
CA THR A 92 10.56 -3.25 -5.10
C THR A 92 9.16 -3.74 -4.71
N LEU A 93 8.92 -3.94 -3.41
CA LEU A 93 7.64 -4.36 -2.87
C LEU A 93 6.53 -3.35 -3.20
N LEU A 94 6.79 -2.05 -3.04
CA LEU A 94 5.83 -0.98 -3.34
C LEU A 94 5.50 -0.92 -4.83
N LYS A 95 6.47 -1.10 -5.72
CA LYS A 95 6.22 -1.18 -7.16
C LYS A 95 5.33 -2.36 -7.52
N ASP A 96 5.57 -3.52 -6.93
CA ASP A 96 4.75 -4.71 -7.14
C ASP A 96 3.33 -4.51 -6.61
N MET A 97 3.19 -3.95 -5.42
CA MET A 97 1.89 -3.60 -4.82
C MET A 97 1.12 -2.59 -5.68
N GLU A 98 1.81 -1.59 -6.24
CA GLU A 98 1.20 -0.59 -7.11
C GLU A 98 0.62 -1.22 -8.37
N LYS A 99 1.34 -2.14 -9.01
CA LYS A 99 0.85 -2.89 -10.17
C LYS A 99 -0.37 -3.73 -9.82
N LYS A 100 -0.34 -4.46 -8.72
CA LYS A 100 -1.46 -5.27 -8.25
C LYS A 100 -2.67 -4.41 -7.90
N SER A 101 -2.43 -3.29 -7.25
CA SER A 101 -3.48 -2.32 -6.90
C SER A 101 -4.17 -1.78 -8.15
N GLU A 102 -3.42 -1.45 -9.20
CA GLU A 102 -3.96 -0.99 -10.47
C GLU A 102 -4.79 -2.07 -11.16
N GLN A 103 -4.34 -3.32 -11.15
CA GLN A 103 -5.10 -4.45 -11.68
C GLN A 103 -6.44 -4.65 -10.96
N HIS A 104 -6.44 -4.57 -9.63
CA HIS A 104 -7.67 -4.66 -8.84
C HIS A 104 -8.60 -3.47 -9.06
N ARG A 105 -8.05 -2.29 -9.26
CA ARG A 105 -8.83 -1.10 -9.59
C ARG A 105 -9.53 -1.24 -10.95
N GLU A 106 -8.86 -1.81 -11.94
CA GLU A 106 -9.46 -2.12 -13.24
C GLU A 106 -10.59 -3.14 -13.11
N VAL A 107 -10.39 -4.19 -12.33
CA VAL A 107 -11.42 -5.19 -12.04
C VAL A 107 -12.63 -4.56 -11.34
N LEU A 108 -12.40 -3.69 -10.36
CA LEU A 108 -13.47 -2.94 -9.68
C LEU A 108 -14.27 -2.08 -10.67
N SER A 109 -13.58 -1.36 -11.56
CA SER A 109 -14.21 -0.53 -12.57
C SER A 109 -15.08 -1.35 -13.51
N SER A 110 -14.58 -2.49 -13.98
CA SER A 110 -15.35 -3.43 -14.83
C SER A 110 -16.58 -3.97 -14.12
N LEU A 111 -16.44 -4.37 -12.86
CA LEU A 111 -17.56 -4.88 -12.05
C LEU A 111 -18.62 -3.82 -11.79
N GLN A 112 -18.22 -2.58 -11.55
CA GLN A 112 -19.15 -1.46 -11.41
C GLN A 112 -19.95 -1.22 -12.70
N GLN A 113 -19.29 -1.27 -13.85
CA GLN A 113 -19.96 -1.12 -15.14
C GLN A 113 -20.93 -2.27 -15.41
N GLU A 114 -20.55 -3.51 -15.13
CA GLU A 114 -21.44 -4.67 -15.25
C GLU A 114 -22.65 -4.54 -14.33
N PHE A 115 -22.44 -4.11 -13.10
CA PHE A 115 -23.52 -3.90 -12.14
C PHE A 115 -24.50 -2.83 -12.63
N GLN A 116 -24.01 -1.71 -13.12
CA GLN A 116 -24.83 -0.63 -13.68
C GLN A 116 -25.64 -1.11 -14.90
N ARG A 117 -25.03 -1.90 -15.79
CA ARG A 117 -25.71 -2.50 -16.95
C ARG A 117 -26.81 -3.47 -16.50
N ALA A 118 -26.52 -4.31 -15.53
CA ALA A 118 -27.49 -5.25 -14.98
C ALA A 118 -28.67 -4.54 -14.34
N GLN A 119 -28.45 -3.46 -13.60
CA GLN A 119 -29.51 -2.64 -13.04
C GLN A 119 -30.34 -1.92 -14.12
N ALA A 120 -29.69 -1.36 -15.13
CA ALA A 120 -30.36 -0.70 -16.24
C ALA A 120 -31.23 -1.67 -17.03
N ALA A 121 -30.74 -2.87 -17.32
CA ALA A 121 -31.49 -3.93 -17.99
C ALA A 121 -32.72 -4.35 -17.16
N ARG A 122 -32.57 -4.48 -15.84
CA ARG A 122 -33.66 -4.81 -14.92
C ARG A 122 -34.73 -3.71 -14.90
N MET A 123 -34.33 -2.46 -14.88
CA MET A 123 -35.24 -1.31 -14.92
C MET A 123 -36.00 -1.24 -16.24
N LEU A 124 -35.33 -1.44 -17.37
CA LEU A 124 -35.95 -1.49 -18.69
C LEU A 124 -36.99 -2.63 -18.82
N THR A 125 -36.66 -3.82 -18.37
CA THR A 125 -37.55 -4.97 -18.33
C THR A 125 -38.80 -4.68 -17.49
N HIS A 126 -38.60 -4.09 -16.32
CA HIS A 126 -39.71 -3.73 -15.43
C HIS A 126 -40.62 -2.66 -16.07
N THR A 127 -40.07 -1.64 -16.67
CA THR A 127 -40.82 -0.58 -17.36
C THR A 127 -41.60 -1.13 -18.52
N TYR A 128 -40.99 -1.97 -19.34
CA TYR A 128 -41.67 -2.64 -20.47
C TYR A 128 -42.86 -3.50 -20.01
N THR A 129 -42.68 -4.34 -19.01
CA THR A 129 -43.73 -5.18 -18.44
C THR A 129 -44.91 -4.36 -17.89
N HIS A 130 -44.63 -3.25 -17.23
CA HIS A 130 -45.63 -2.35 -16.66
C HIS A 130 -46.44 -1.65 -17.77
N THR A 131 -45.82 -1.18 -18.84
CA THR A 131 -46.47 -0.55 -20.00
C THR A 131 -47.38 -1.51 -20.72
N GLU A 132 -46.94 -2.74 -20.96
CA GLU A 132 -47.73 -3.80 -21.59
C GLU A 132 -48.98 -4.13 -20.77
N LYS A 133 -48.88 -4.19 -19.46
CA LYS A 133 -49.99 -4.42 -18.55
C LYS A 133 -51.04 -3.29 -18.57
N VAL A 134 -50.63 -2.06 -18.64
CA VAL A 134 -51.52 -0.88 -18.72
C VAL A 134 -52.28 -0.86 -20.05
N GLU A 135 -51.61 -1.17 -21.16
CA GLU A 135 -52.25 -1.27 -22.48
C GLU A 135 -53.29 -2.43 -22.54
N GLY A 136 -52.97 -3.55 -21.92
CA GLY A 136 -53.91 -4.67 -21.80
C GLY A 136 -55.18 -4.31 -20.99
N ASP A 137 -55.04 -3.61 -19.91
CA ASP A 137 -56.19 -3.18 -19.08
C ASP A 137 -57.05 -2.12 -19.76
N SER A 138 -56.48 -1.23 -20.59
CA SER A 138 -57.27 -0.25 -21.33
C SER A 138 -58.04 -0.88 -22.51
N HIS A 139 -57.61 -2.01 -23.06
CA HIS A 139 -58.34 -2.76 -24.07
C HIS A 139 -59.53 -3.52 -23.52
N ASN A 140 -59.52 -3.91 -22.25
CA ASN A 140 -60.62 -4.65 -21.62
C ASN A 140 -61.79 -3.74 -21.14
N THR A 141 -61.61 -2.43 -21.14
CA THR A 141 -62.66 -1.49 -20.71
C THR A 141 -63.50 -0.93 -21.85
N MET A 142 -63.27 -1.37 -23.06
CA MET A 142 -64.14 -1.13 -24.19
C MET A 142 -65.02 -2.36 -24.52
#